data_7d46ccda58620f07fc723ed5b3793963
#
_entry.id   7d46ccda58620f07fc723ed5b3793963
#
_cell.length_a   1.000
_cell.length_b   1.000
_cell.length_c   1.000
_cell.angle_alpha   90.00
_cell.angle_beta   90.00
_cell.angle_gamma   90.00
#
_symmetry.space_group_name_H-M   'P 1'
#
loop_
_entity.id
_entity.type
_entity.pdbx_description
1 polymer ?
#
loop_
_entity_poly.entity_id
_entity_poly.type
_entity_poly.pdbx_seq_one_letter_code
_entity_poly.pdbx_strand_id
1 'polypeptide(L)'
;MNTAINNNLPILSNEGGLSAYLEQIKKFPMLDAEEEYMLAKNWKTTGNIKAAEKLVTSHLRLVAKIAMGYKGYGLPVNEIISEGNIGLMQAVKKFEPEKGFKRRYYRINNSRS
;
A
#
# COMPACT_ATOMS: atom_id res chain seq x y z
N MET A 1 -14.62 3.73 -9.97
CA MET A 1 -13.37 3.34 -10.37
C MET A 1 -12.37 4.44 -10.34
N ASN A 2 -11.33 4.24 -9.70
CA ASN A 2 -10.44 5.28 -9.43
C ASN A 2 -9.08 5.01 -9.94
N THR A 3 -8.95 5.06 -11.24
CA THR A 3 -7.70 4.79 -11.88
C THR A 3 -6.66 5.85 -11.60
N ALA A 4 -7.08 7.02 -11.13
CA ALA A 4 -6.14 8.10 -10.85
C ALA A 4 -5.14 7.73 -9.76
N ILE A 5 -5.55 6.90 -8.80
CA ILE A 5 -4.62 6.48 -7.74
C ILE A 5 -3.49 5.65 -8.32
N ASN A 6 -3.71 4.95 -9.42
CA ASN A 6 -2.71 4.08 -10.00
C ASN A 6 -1.70 4.79 -10.88
N ASN A 7 -1.96 6.05 -11.26
CA ASN A 7 -1.17 6.69 -12.31
C ASN A 7 0.29 6.92 -11.94
N ASN A 8 0.59 7.18 -10.68
CA ASN A 8 1.95 7.52 -10.25
C ASN A 8 2.58 6.47 -9.37
N LEU A 9 1.99 5.28 -9.32
CA LEU A 9 2.54 4.22 -8.50
C LEU A 9 3.58 3.43 -9.29
N PRO A 10 4.64 2.98 -8.62
CA PRO A 10 5.61 2.13 -9.30
C PRO A 10 4.97 0.83 -9.73
N ILE A 11 5.42 0.33 -10.87
CA ILE A 11 4.87 -0.87 -11.46
C ILE A 11 5.89 -2.00 -11.35
N LEU A 12 5.43 -3.14 -10.89
CA LEU A 12 6.26 -4.33 -10.82
C LEU A 12 6.21 -4.99 -12.18
N SER A 13 7.19 -4.69 -13.02
CA SER A 13 7.21 -5.17 -14.38
C SER A 13 8.33 -6.19 -14.58
N ASN A 14 8.27 -6.89 -15.70
CA ASN A 14 9.31 -7.85 -16.04
C ASN A 14 10.63 -7.20 -16.38
N GLU A 15 10.61 -5.97 -16.81
CA GLU A 15 11.84 -5.32 -17.29
C GLU A 15 12.74 -4.89 -16.19
N GLY A 16 12.50 -4.52 -15.15
CA GLY A 16 13.42 -4.21 -14.08
C GLY A 16 13.35 -5.24 -13.00
N GLY A 17 12.29 -6.02 -13.01
CA GLY A 17 12.11 -7.07 -12.05
C GLY A 17 11.85 -6.57 -10.65
N LEU A 18 11.95 -7.49 -9.71
CA LEU A 18 11.69 -7.22 -8.31
C LEU A 18 12.71 -6.25 -7.73
N SER A 19 13.97 -6.39 -8.12
CA SER A 19 15.02 -5.50 -7.60
C SER A 19 14.75 -4.05 -7.89
N ALA A 20 14.38 -3.75 -9.13
CA ALA A 20 14.10 -2.37 -9.51
C ALA A 20 12.90 -1.83 -8.75
N TYR A 21 11.88 -2.67 -8.59
CA TYR A 21 10.71 -2.26 -7.85
C TYR A 21 11.06 -1.91 -6.39
N LEU A 22 11.85 -2.77 -5.75
CA LEU A 22 12.24 -2.55 -4.36
C LEU A 22 13.04 -1.25 -4.20
N GLU A 23 13.89 -0.95 -5.20
CA GLU A 23 14.63 0.30 -5.15
C GLU A 23 13.70 1.51 -5.29
N GLN A 24 12.69 1.40 -6.14
CA GLN A 24 11.76 2.51 -6.33
C GLN A 24 10.94 2.79 -5.08
N ILE A 25 10.43 1.75 -4.43
CA ILE A 25 9.55 1.98 -3.29
C ILE A 25 10.31 2.53 -2.09
N LYS A 26 11.62 2.36 -2.02
CA LYS A 26 12.41 2.93 -0.94
C LYS A 26 12.40 4.45 -0.94
N LYS A 27 12.11 5.05 -2.08
CA LYS A 27 12.15 6.51 -2.20
C LYS A 27 10.96 7.19 -1.57
N PHE A 28 9.89 6.47 -1.32
CA PHE A 28 8.70 7.07 -0.72
C PHE A 28 8.88 7.16 0.79
N PRO A 29 8.54 8.32 1.37
CA PRO A 29 8.72 8.48 2.81
C PRO A 29 7.71 7.67 3.61
N MET A 30 8.14 7.23 4.77
CA MET A 30 7.23 6.61 5.73
C MET A 30 6.48 7.71 6.45
N LEU A 31 5.25 7.43 6.83
CA LEU A 31 4.42 8.41 7.52
C LEU A 31 4.32 8.04 9.00
N ASP A 32 4.35 9.05 9.87
CA ASP A 32 3.99 8.79 11.26
C ASP A 32 2.47 8.79 11.41
N ALA A 33 2.01 8.47 12.60
CA ALA A 33 0.57 8.29 12.82
C ALA A 33 -0.20 9.59 12.58
N GLU A 34 0.39 10.72 12.94
CA GLU A 34 -0.29 12.00 12.78
C GLU A 34 -0.41 12.37 11.31
N GLU A 35 0.68 12.20 10.57
CA GLU A 35 0.65 12.48 9.12
C GLU A 35 -0.35 11.57 8.41
N GLU A 36 -0.36 10.30 8.79
CA GLU A 36 -1.29 9.36 8.22
C GLU A 36 -2.74 9.79 8.47
N TYR A 37 -3.03 10.20 9.69
CA TYR A 37 -4.37 10.63 10.04
C TYR A 37 -4.78 11.86 9.23
N MET A 38 -3.90 12.83 9.11
CA MET A 38 -4.21 14.05 8.38
C MET A 38 -4.45 13.79 6.90
N LEU A 39 -3.62 12.94 6.30
CA LEU A 39 -3.79 12.61 4.90
C LEU A 39 -5.07 11.83 4.67
N ALA A 40 -5.38 10.91 5.57
CA ALA A 40 -6.58 10.12 5.45
C ALA A 40 -7.83 11.00 5.58
N LYS A 41 -7.79 11.93 6.50
CA LYS A 41 -8.91 12.83 6.68
C LYS A 41 -9.09 13.72 5.46
N ASN A 42 -7.98 14.22 4.91
CA ASN A 42 -8.02 15.02 3.70
C ASN A 42 -8.61 14.22 2.54
N TRP A 43 -8.17 12.98 2.39
CA TRP A 43 -8.69 12.11 1.35
C TRP A 43 -10.19 11.88 1.51
N LYS A 44 -10.64 11.61 2.72
CA LYS A 44 -12.05 11.30 2.96
C LYS A 44 -12.95 12.51 2.82
N THR A 45 -12.48 13.69 3.22
CA THR A 45 -13.35 14.87 3.21
C THR A 45 -13.32 15.63 1.90
N THR A 46 -12.17 15.66 1.21
CA THR A 46 -12.05 16.45 -0.02
C THR A 46 -11.84 15.62 -1.26
N GLY A 47 -11.59 14.31 -1.13
CA GLY A 47 -11.29 13.48 -2.27
C GLY A 47 -9.94 13.77 -2.90
N ASN A 48 -9.00 14.29 -2.11
CA ASN A 48 -7.69 14.68 -2.61
C ASN A 48 -6.90 13.43 -3.01
N ILE A 49 -6.76 13.23 -4.31
CA ILE A 49 -6.08 12.05 -4.84
C ILE A 49 -4.63 11.97 -4.39
N LYS A 50 -3.96 13.11 -4.28
CA LYS A 50 -2.56 13.09 -3.86
C LYS A 50 -2.40 12.60 -2.42
N ALA A 51 -3.38 12.92 -1.58
CA ALA A 51 -3.35 12.39 -0.21
C ALA A 51 -3.49 10.88 -0.22
N ALA A 52 -4.40 10.36 -1.05
CA ALA A 52 -4.58 8.92 -1.18
C ALA A 52 -3.31 8.26 -1.71
N GLU A 53 -2.66 8.87 -2.69
CA GLU A 53 -1.41 8.34 -3.23
C GLU A 53 -0.32 8.26 -2.17
N LYS A 54 -0.23 9.26 -1.32
CA LYS A 54 0.77 9.22 -0.25
C LYS A 54 0.48 8.13 0.76
N LEU A 55 -0.79 7.90 1.04
CA LEU A 55 -1.16 6.80 1.92
C LEU A 55 -0.74 5.46 1.33
N VAL A 56 -0.98 5.27 0.03
CA VAL A 56 -0.59 4.03 -0.62
C VAL A 56 0.92 3.88 -0.66
N THR A 57 1.63 4.91 -1.15
CA THR A 57 3.07 4.77 -1.35
C THR A 57 3.83 4.60 -0.05
N SER A 58 3.33 5.18 1.04
CA SER A 58 4.00 5.02 2.33
C SER A 58 3.89 3.61 2.90
N HIS A 59 3.01 2.78 2.34
CA HIS A 59 2.81 1.42 2.82
C HIS A 59 3.29 0.35 1.84
N LEU A 60 3.85 0.76 0.69
CA LEU A 60 4.33 -0.23 -0.29
C LEU A 60 5.46 -1.06 0.27
N ARG A 61 6.31 -0.47 1.11
CA ARG A 61 7.41 -1.20 1.70
C ARG A 61 6.92 -2.27 2.67
N LEU A 62 5.84 -1.99 3.38
CA LEU A 62 5.26 -2.97 4.28
C LEU A 62 4.72 -4.16 3.50
N VAL A 63 4.02 -3.90 2.40
CA VAL A 63 3.50 -4.97 1.56
C VAL A 63 4.64 -5.82 1.03
N ALA A 64 5.69 -5.19 0.53
CA ALA A 64 6.84 -5.91 0.01
C ALA A 64 7.51 -6.76 1.09
N LYS A 65 7.63 -6.21 2.27
CA LYS A 65 8.25 -6.94 3.39
C LYS A 65 7.45 -8.19 3.73
N ILE A 66 6.12 -8.06 3.77
CA ILE A 66 5.27 -9.20 4.06
C ILE A 66 5.41 -10.25 2.96
N ALA A 67 5.39 -9.81 1.70
CA ALA A 67 5.50 -10.73 0.58
C ALA A 67 6.84 -11.47 0.57
N MET A 68 7.92 -10.76 0.90
CA MET A 68 9.23 -11.39 0.96
C MET A 68 9.30 -12.46 2.04
N GLY A 69 8.47 -12.35 3.06
CA GLY A 69 8.40 -13.37 4.09
C GLY A 69 7.91 -14.72 3.58
N TYR A 70 7.28 -14.75 2.41
CA TYR A 70 6.82 -16.00 1.81
C TYR A 70 7.79 -16.55 0.77
N LYS A 71 8.95 -15.95 0.66
CA LYS A 71 9.89 -16.30 -0.41
C LYS A 71 10.30 -17.75 -0.44
N GLY A 72 10.44 -18.39 0.69
CA GLY A 72 10.86 -19.76 0.73
C GLY A 72 9.76 -20.79 0.57
N TYR A 73 8.56 -20.36 0.30
CA TYR A 73 7.40 -21.24 0.26
C TYR A 73 6.99 -21.64 -1.15
N GLY A 74 7.81 -21.29 -2.14
CA GLY A 74 7.48 -21.64 -3.52
C GLY A 74 6.44 -20.77 -4.16
N LEU A 75 6.06 -19.68 -3.52
CA LEU A 75 5.06 -18.76 -4.06
C LEU A 75 5.74 -17.63 -4.82
N PRO A 76 5.13 -17.18 -5.93
CA PRO A 76 5.75 -16.09 -6.70
C PRO A 76 5.60 -14.76 -5.96
N VAL A 77 6.74 -14.23 -5.53
CA VAL A 77 6.75 -13.01 -4.74
C VAL A 77 6.10 -11.84 -5.48
N ASN A 78 6.36 -11.76 -6.79
CA ASN A 78 5.78 -10.67 -7.59
C ASN A 78 4.26 -10.67 -7.54
N GLU A 79 3.66 -11.84 -7.61
CA GLU A 79 2.21 -11.93 -7.55
C GLU A 79 1.67 -11.59 -6.18
N ILE A 80 2.40 -11.99 -5.14
CA ILE A 80 1.98 -11.67 -3.78
C ILE A 80 2.03 -10.16 -3.56
N ILE A 81 3.07 -9.50 -4.07
CA ILE A 81 3.15 -8.05 -3.97
C ILE A 81 2.01 -7.39 -4.73
N SER A 82 1.74 -7.85 -5.94
CA SER A 82 0.67 -7.27 -6.74
C SER A 82 -0.68 -7.37 -6.06
N GLU A 83 -0.98 -8.53 -5.51
CA GLU A 83 -2.23 -8.72 -4.81
C GLU A 83 -2.29 -7.92 -3.52
N GLY A 84 -1.17 -7.84 -2.82
CA GLY A 84 -1.09 -7.02 -1.62
C GLY A 84 -1.33 -5.56 -1.91
N ASN A 85 -0.79 -5.09 -3.02
CA ASN A 85 -0.98 -3.69 -3.42
C ASN A 85 -2.44 -3.40 -3.78
N ILE A 86 -3.10 -4.37 -4.42
CA ILE A 86 -4.53 -4.21 -4.70
C ILE A 86 -5.32 -4.10 -3.40
N GLY A 87 -5.02 -4.96 -2.44
CA GLY A 87 -5.67 -4.89 -1.15
C GLY A 87 -5.40 -3.58 -0.43
N LEU A 88 -4.17 -3.08 -0.55
CA LEU A 88 -3.80 -1.79 0.05
C LEU A 88 -4.62 -0.67 -0.55
N MET A 89 -4.77 -0.64 -1.86
CA MET A 89 -5.56 0.41 -2.50
C MET A 89 -7.03 0.32 -2.10
N GLN A 90 -7.55 -0.88 -1.96
CA GLN A 90 -8.93 -1.04 -1.50
C GLN A 90 -9.07 -0.56 -0.06
N ALA A 91 -8.07 -0.82 0.77
CA ALA A 91 -8.10 -0.36 2.16
C ALA A 91 -8.09 1.16 2.23
N VAL A 92 -7.32 1.82 1.38
CA VAL A 92 -7.29 3.28 1.35
C VAL A 92 -8.66 3.83 0.98
N LYS A 93 -9.32 3.19 0.02
CA LYS A 93 -10.66 3.64 -0.37
C LYS A 93 -11.68 3.54 0.75
N LYS A 94 -11.50 2.56 1.63
CA LYS A 94 -12.46 2.31 2.72
C LYS A 94 -11.96 2.81 4.06
N PHE A 95 -10.87 3.53 4.08
CA PHE A 95 -10.22 3.92 5.32
C PHE A 95 -11.11 4.82 6.16
N GLU A 96 -11.05 4.58 7.47
CA GLU A 96 -11.72 5.41 8.47
C GLU A 96 -10.66 6.01 9.37
N PRO A 97 -10.44 7.33 9.30
CA PRO A 97 -9.34 7.95 10.02
C PRO A 97 -9.35 7.70 11.52
N GLU A 98 -10.53 7.59 12.10
CA GLU A 98 -10.66 7.41 13.54
C GLU A 98 -10.12 6.08 14.02
N LYS A 99 -10.05 5.09 13.12
CA LYS A 99 -9.63 3.75 13.48
C LYS A 99 -8.16 3.47 13.17
N GLY A 100 -7.52 4.35 12.41
CA GLY A 100 -6.15 4.16 12.03
C GLY A 100 -5.98 3.13 10.91
N PHE A 101 -5.13 3.44 9.93
CA PHE A 101 -5.00 2.63 8.73
C PHE A 101 -4.36 1.28 9.02
N LYS A 102 -3.24 1.28 9.72
CA LYS A 102 -2.54 0.02 9.99
C LYS A 102 -3.39 -0.93 10.80
N ARG A 103 -4.11 -0.39 11.77
CA ARG A 103 -4.96 -1.20 12.62
C ARG A 103 -6.05 -1.89 11.81
N ARG A 104 -6.66 -1.17 10.87
CA ARG A 104 -7.70 -1.76 10.05
C ARG A 104 -7.14 -2.83 9.13
N TYR A 105 -5.97 -2.60 8.59
CA TYR A 105 -5.32 -3.56 7.71
C TYR A 105 -5.04 -4.87 8.44
N TYR A 106 -4.48 -4.77 9.64
CA TYR A 106 -4.20 -5.96 10.43
C TYR A 106 -5.47 -6.69 10.84
N ARG A 107 -6.52 -5.94 11.13
CA ARG A 107 -7.78 -6.55 11.50
C ARG A 107 -8.32 -7.41 10.35
N ILE A 108 -8.25 -6.91 9.14
CA ILE A 108 -8.71 -7.67 7.98
C ILE A 108 -7.90 -8.94 7.82
N ASN A 109 -6.61 -8.86 7.96
CA ASN A 109 -5.75 -10.03 7.85
C ASN A 109 -6.02 -11.04 8.95
N ASN A 110 -6.20 -10.59 10.16
CA ASN A 110 -6.42 -11.49 11.28
C ASN A 110 -7.76 -12.20 11.19
N SER A 111 -8.77 -11.55 10.64
CA SER A 111 -10.08 -12.16 10.55
C SER A 111 -10.13 -13.29 9.54
N ARG A 112 -9.10 -13.41 8.71
CA ARG A 112 -9.03 -14.46 7.72
C ARG A 112 -8.39 -15.74 8.25
N SER A 113 -7.73 -15.65 9.35
CA SER A 113 -7.07 -16.84 9.90
C SER A 113 -8.01 -17.66 10.78
#